data_df7b3935bb6dd0081d308ce758857938
#
_entry.id   df7b3935bb6dd0081d308ce758857938
#
_cell.length_a   1.000
_cell.length_b   1.000
_cell.length_c   1.000
_cell.angle_alpha   90.00
_cell.angle_beta   90.00
_cell.angle_gamma   90.00
#
_symmetry.space_group_name_H-M   'P 1'
#
loop_
_entity.id
_entity.type
_entity.pdbx_description
1 polymer ?
#
loop_
_entity_poly.entity_id
_entity_poly.type
_entity_poly.pdbx_seq_one_letter_code
_entity_poly.pdbx_strand_id
1 'polypeptide(L)'
;MRSLVLAIDFDGTIVNERYPAIGHLKRHAKECINRLVADGHRIIINSCRAGCDEDRIRRFLDDHGIQYHAINCNLPDRIVLYQNDCRKVGADLYIDDKSLFANRTMCWPQIYDYVTAYAATVPTVLCIVGESGTGKTEAAAYLEQEYGIPMLRSCTDRPPRSPDEDGHTFLTPAEFDAIPDKIAYTEFGGYRYCCRPDDIKPRTTYVVTEDGYENLVRDADGRYTVVGIRMRRPPTLRVVPQDRIDRDADRFTLPAVCYRYVIENRWTDLDPLYDCLDTLVVDLFHLDRHLQWRADRPTHLISVR
;
A
#
# COMPACT_ATOMS: atom_id res chain seq x y z
N MET A 1 -9.56 -1.76 6.39
CA MET A 1 -8.56 -2.70 6.95
C MET A 1 -7.23 -2.50 6.23
N ARG A 2 -6.11 -2.68 6.92
CA ARG A 2 -4.77 -2.60 6.33
C ARG A 2 -4.59 -3.74 5.32
N SER A 3 -4.04 -3.45 4.12
CA SER A 3 -3.52 -4.47 3.22
C SER A 3 -2.20 -5.03 3.78
N LEU A 4 -2.16 -6.29 4.13
CA LEU A 4 -0.97 -7.00 4.59
C LEU A 4 -0.36 -7.84 3.47
N VAL A 5 0.95 -8.03 3.52
CA VAL A 5 1.63 -9.12 2.80
C VAL A 5 1.76 -10.30 3.75
N LEU A 6 1.17 -11.42 3.41
CA LEU A 6 1.17 -12.64 4.21
C LEU A 6 2.02 -13.71 3.52
N ALA A 7 3.07 -14.17 4.18
CA ALA A 7 3.82 -15.35 3.75
C ALA A 7 3.22 -16.60 4.39
N ILE A 8 2.66 -17.49 3.57
CA ILE A 8 1.94 -18.66 4.04
C ILE A 8 2.69 -19.91 3.58
N ASP A 9 3.12 -20.74 4.51
CA ASP A 9 3.70 -22.05 4.21
C ASP A 9 2.66 -22.98 3.58
N PHE A 10 3.11 -23.95 2.82
CA PHE A 10 2.25 -24.87 2.08
C PHE A 10 2.03 -26.19 2.81
N ASP A 11 3.13 -26.96 3.05
CA ASP A 11 3.05 -28.29 3.64
C ASP A 11 2.91 -28.23 5.17
N GLY A 12 1.85 -28.75 5.71
CA GLY A 12 1.54 -28.65 7.14
C GLY A 12 0.69 -27.43 7.47
N THR A 13 0.60 -26.43 6.60
CA THR A 13 -0.14 -25.18 6.79
C THR A 13 -1.39 -25.10 5.92
N ILE A 14 -1.27 -25.11 4.60
CA ILE A 14 -2.41 -25.12 3.66
C ILE A 14 -2.92 -26.54 3.46
N VAL A 15 -2.00 -27.48 3.30
CA VAL A 15 -2.30 -28.92 3.17
C VAL A 15 -1.74 -29.69 4.35
N ASN A 16 -2.21 -30.94 4.55
CA ASN A 16 -1.57 -31.85 5.51
C ASN A 16 -0.16 -32.19 5.01
N GLU A 17 0.80 -32.28 5.94
CA GLU A 17 2.17 -32.67 5.58
C GLU A 17 2.20 -34.12 5.03
N ARG A 18 2.70 -34.25 3.80
CA ARG A 18 2.82 -35.58 3.12
C ARG A 18 3.96 -35.62 2.10
N TYR A 19 4.99 -34.81 2.30
CA TYR A 19 6.11 -34.74 1.36
C TYR A 19 6.68 -36.13 1.02
N PRO A 20 7.03 -36.45 -0.27
CA PRO A 20 7.03 -35.55 -1.45
C PRO A 20 5.66 -35.40 -2.15
N ALA A 21 4.66 -36.21 -1.78
CA ALA A 21 3.30 -35.99 -2.27
C ALA A 21 2.71 -34.70 -1.69
N ILE A 22 1.63 -34.21 -2.32
CA ILE A 22 0.82 -33.13 -1.76
C ILE A 22 -0.27 -33.78 -0.89
N GLY A 23 -0.43 -33.29 0.32
CA GLY A 23 -1.46 -33.74 1.25
C GLY A 23 -2.86 -33.21 0.91
N HIS A 24 -3.84 -33.61 1.69
CA HIS A 24 -5.20 -33.08 1.56
C HIS A 24 -5.26 -31.63 2.04
N LEU A 25 -6.08 -30.82 1.37
CA LEU A 25 -6.36 -29.45 1.77
C LEU A 25 -6.90 -29.43 3.21
N LYS A 26 -6.35 -28.56 4.04
CA LYS A 26 -6.87 -28.36 5.39
C LYS A 26 -8.24 -27.70 5.36
N ARG A 27 -9.06 -28.07 6.34
CA ARG A 27 -10.42 -27.54 6.48
C ARG A 27 -10.40 -26.02 6.55
N HIS A 28 -11.22 -25.36 5.76
CA HIS A 28 -11.38 -23.91 5.65
C HIS A 28 -10.15 -23.12 5.13
N ALA A 29 -9.06 -23.79 4.74
CA ALA A 29 -7.88 -23.07 4.22
C ALA A 29 -8.21 -22.25 2.97
N LYS A 30 -8.87 -22.85 1.97
CA LYS A 30 -9.28 -22.17 0.75
C LYS A 30 -10.16 -20.95 1.03
N GLU A 31 -11.23 -21.17 1.80
CA GLU A 31 -12.22 -20.11 2.09
C GLU A 31 -11.55 -18.93 2.80
N CYS A 32 -10.72 -19.21 3.81
CA CYS A 32 -10.03 -18.18 4.58
C CYS A 32 -8.99 -17.43 3.74
N ILE A 33 -8.17 -18.14 2.95
CA ILE A 33 -7.16 -17.52 2.09
C ILE A 33 -7.84 -16.62 1.04
N ASN A 34 -8.86 -17.11 0.35
CA ASN A 34 -9.58 -16.33 -0.66
C ASN A 34 -10.28 -15.12 -0.04
N ARG A 35 -10.79 -15.26 1.19
CA ARG A 35 -11.37 -14.13 1.92
C ARG A 35 -10.31 -13.11 2.30
N LEU A 36 -9.12 -13.53 2.74
CA LEU A 36 -8.00 -12.61 2.98
C LEU A 36 -7.60 -11.84 1.72
N VAL A 37 -7.61 -12.50 0.56
CA VAL A 37 -7.38 -11.81 -0.73
C VAL A 37 -8.51 -10.83 -1.03
N ALA A 38 -9.77 -11.21 -0.84
CA ALA A 38 -10.93 -10.34 -1.02
C ALA A 38 -10.90 -9.14 -0.06
N ASP A 39 -10.37 -9.30 1.15
CA ASP A 39 -10.14 -8.24 2.13
C ASP A 39 -8.92 -7.35 1.77
N GLY A 40 -8.30 -7.57 0.60
CA GLY A 40 -7.22 -6.76 0.06
C GLY A 40 -5.82 -7.13 0.55
N HIS A 41 -5.63 -8.27 1.22
CA HIS A 41 -4.31 -8.78 1.59
C HIS A 41 -3.62 -9.44 0.38
N ARG A 42 -2.28 -9.42 0.39
CA ARG A 42 -1.47 -10.06 -0.66
C ARG A 42 -0.79 -11.31 -0.10
N ILE A 43 -0.89 -12.41 -0.83
CA ILE A 43 -0.44 -13.72 -0.37
C ILE A 43 0.81 -14.14 -1.14
N ILE A 44 1.86 -14.49 -0.40
CA ILE A 44 3.04 -15.18 -0.92
C ILE A 44 3.01 -16.59 -0.34
N ILE A 45 2.99 -17.60 -1.20
CA ILE A 45 3.21 -18.99 -0.77
C ILE A 45 4.70 -19.15 -0.55
N ASN A 46 5.09 -19.48 0.69
CA ASN A 46 6.50 -19.55 1.10
C ASN A 46 6.83 -20.99 1.55
N SER A 47 7.29 -21.80 0.64
CA SER A 47 7.50 -23.24 0.84
C SER A 47 8.94 -23.67 0.59
N CYS A 48 9.37 -24.73 1.25
CA CYS A 48 10.66 -25.38 0.97
C CYS A 48 10.68 -26.14 -0.36
N ARG A 49 9.55 -26.29 -1.05
CA ARG A 49 9.49 -26.91 -2.36
C ARG A 49 10.06 -25.99 -3.43
N ALA A 50 10.93 -26.52 -4.30
CA ALA A 50 11.60 -25.76 -5.35
C ALA A 50 11.55 -26.50 -6.69
N GLY A 51 11.76 -25.79 -7.80
CA GLY A 51 11.78 -26.36 -9.15
C GLY A 51 10.46 -27.01 -9.53
N CYS A 52 10.49 -28.27 -10.01
CA CYS A 52 9.28 -28.98 -10.43
C CYS A 52 8.26 -29.19 -9.29
N ASP A 53 8.69 -29.19 -8.05
CA ASP A 53 7.78 -29.29 -6.90
C ASP A 53 7.05 -27.95 -6.63
N GLU A 54 7.65 -26.81 -6.97
CA GLU A 54 6.96 -25.50 -6.98
C GLU A 54 5.86 -25.47 -8.05
N ASP A 55 6.12 -26.01 -9.26
CA ASP A 55 5.10 -26.13 -10.30
C ASP A 55 3.93 -27.04 -9.88
N ARG A 56 4.19 -28.02 -9.04
CA ARG A 56 3.14 -28.86 -8.46
C ARG A 56 2.29 -28.09 -7.45
N ILE A 57 2.90 -27.23 -6.62
CA ILE A 57 2.15 -26.30 -5.74
C ILE A 57 1.26 -25.41 -6.58
N ARG A 58 1.82 -24.77 -7.62
CA ARG A 58 1.09 -23.86 -8.52
C ARG A 58 -0.15 -24.53 -9.09
N ARG A 59 0.02 -25.69 -9.71
CA ARG A 59 -1.12 -26.47 -10.26
C ARG A 59 -2.13 -26.84 -9.18
N PHE A 60 -1.69 -27.26 -8.02
CA PHE A 60 -2.61 -27.61 -6.91
C PHE A 60 -3.46 -26.42 -6.47
N LEU A 61 -2.84 -25.25 -6.30
CA LEU A 61 -3.55 -24.02 -5.90
C LEU A 61 -4.56 -23.58 -6.97
N ASP A 62 -4.15 -23.60 -8.23
CA ASP A 62 -4.99 -23.25 -9.38
C ASP A 62 -6.17 -24.22 -9.53
N ASP A 63 -5.95 -25.54 -9.45
CA ASP A 63 -6.99 -26.58 -9.53
C ASP A 63 -8.00 -26.47 -8.40
N HIS A 64 -7.58 -26.03 -7.20
CA HIS A 64 -8.45 -25.82 -6.05
C HIS A 64 -9.05 -24.40 -6.00
N GLY A 65 -8.66 -23.49 -6.89
CA GLY A 65 -9.12 -22.12 -6.91
C GLY A 65 -8.71 -21.33 -5.66
N ILE A 66 -7.47 -21.56 -5.17
CA ILE A 66 -6.87 -20.82 -4.05
C ILE A 66 -6.08 -19.65 -4.64
N GLN A 67 -6.40 -18.44 -4.21
CA GLN A 67 -5.79 -17.22 -4.72
C GLN A 67 -4.45 -16.93 -4.03
N TYR A 68 -3.46 -16.52 -4.81
CA TYR A 68 -2.14 -16.10 -4.34
C TYR A 68 -1.52 -15.09 -5.31
N HIS A 69 -0.44 -14.42 -4.92
CA HIS A 69 0.22 -13.37 -5.71
C HIS A 69 1.65 -13.75 -6.11
N ALA A 70 2.32 -14.58 -5.30
CA ALA A 70 3.67 -15.06 -5.58
C ALA A 70 3.91 -16.42 -4.92
N ILE A 71 4.90 -17.19 -5.41
CA ILE A 71 5.39 -18.42 -4.79
C ILE A 71 6.90 -18.30 -4.67
N ASN A 72 7.43 -18.46 -3.46
CA ASN A 72 8.87 -18.47 -3.12
C ASN A 72 9.67 -17.25 -3.62
N CYS A 73 9.00 -16.15 -3.95
CA CYS A 73 9.63 -14.89 -4.35
C CYS A 73 8.88 -13.70 -3.76
N ASN A 74 9.55 -12.56 -3.70
CA ASN A 74 8.91 -11.32 -3.29
C ASN A 74 7.91 -10.82 -4.33
N LEU A 75 7.00 -9.95 -3.88
CA LEU A 75 6.08 -9.27 -4.79
C LEU A 75 6.84 -8.35 -5.75
N PRO A 76 6.43 -8.22 -7.02
CA PRO A 76 7.14 -7.43 -8.02
C PRO A 76 7.41 -5.98 -7.61
N ASP A 77 6.44 -5.32 -6.97
CA ASP A 77 6.60 -3.96 -6.45
C ASP A 77 7.69 -3.86 -5.38
N ARG A 78 7.83 -4.90 -4.55
CA ARG A 78 8.87 -4.96 -3.50
C ARG A 78 10.25 -5.24 -4.08
N ILE A 79 10.35 -6.15 -5.08
CA ILE A 79 11.59 -6.41 -5.79
C ILE A 79 12.11 -5.13 -6.44
N VAL A 80 11.24 -4.39 -7.12
CA VAL A 80 11.62 -3.11 -7.75
C VAL A 80 12.04 -2.09 -6.70
N LEU A 81 11.26 -1.91 -5.63
CA LEU A 81 11.52 -0.93 -4.58
C LEU A 81 12.85 -1.17 -3.84
N TYR A 82 13.14 -2.43 -3.50
CA TYR A 82 14.35 -2.79 -2.76
C TYR A 82 15.50 -3.27 -3.66
N GLN A 83 15.27 -3.37 -4.98
CA GLN A 83 16.22 -3.90 -5.97
C GLN A 83 16.81 -5.26 -5.57
N ASN A 84 16.00 -6.06 -4.89
CA ASN A 84 16.40 -7.33 -4.34
C ASN A 84 15.23 -8.30 -4.21
N ASP A 85 15.47 -9.57 -4.56
CA ASP A 85 14.56 -10.69 -4.30
C ASP A 85 15.23 -11.65 -3.30
N CYS A 86 15.24 -11.28 -2.03
CA CYS A 86 15.86 -12.07 -0.99
C CYS A 86 15.06 -13.36 -0.70
N ARG A 87 15.76 -14.43 -0.31
CA ARG A 87 15.14 -15.74 0.01
C ARG A 87 14.12 -15.67 1.15
N LYS A 88 14.38 -14.85 2.16
CA LYS A 88 13.36 -14.54 3.16
C LYS A 88 12.46 -13.46 2.54
N VAL A 89 11.29 -13.88 2.06
CA VAL A 89 10.33 -12.96 1.43
C VAL A 89 9.88 -11.89 2.41
N GLY A 90 9.72 -10.65 1.92
CA GLY A 90 9.24 -9.54 2.73
C GLY A 90 7.74 -9.67 3.00
N ALA A 91 7.35 -9.97 4.24
CA ALA A 91 5.97 -10.14 4.65
C ALA A 91 5.71 -9.47 5.99
N ASP A 92 4.46 -9.02 6.19
CA ASP A 92 4.00 -8.46 7.47
C ASP A 92 3.77 -9.56 8.52
N LEU A 93 3.30 -10.73 8.07
CA LEU A 93 3.10 -11.91 8.90
C LEU A 93 3.53 -13.18 8.17
N TYR A 94 4.10 -14.12 8.93
CA TYR A 94 4.41 -15.47 8.46
C TYR A 94 3.46 -16.45 9.14
N ILE A 95 2.76 -17.24 8.35
CA ILE A 95 1.82 -18.29 8.81
C ILE A 95 2.44 -19.63 8.44
N ASP A 96 2.95 -20.36 9.45
CA ASP A 96 3.77 -21.54 9.27
C ASP A 96 3.56 -22.49 10.45
N ASP A 97 3.27 -23.77 10.20
CA ASP A 97 3.00 -24.78 11.22
C ASP A 97 4.24 -25.13 12.07
N LYS A 98 5.44 -24.73 11.60
CA LYS A 98 6.71 -24.93 12.30
C LYS A 98 7.19 -23.67 13.05
N SER A 99 6.39 -22.61 13.11
CA SER A 99 6.69 -21.44 13.92
C SER A 99 6.70 -21.77 15.41
N LEU A 100 7.56 -21.11 16.20
CA LEU A 100 7.76 -21.38 17.63
C LEU A 100 6.45 -21.41 18.45
N PHE A 101 5.50 -20.55 18.11
CA PHE A 101 4.18 -20.43 18.76
C PHE A 101 3.05 -21.07 17.97
N ALA A 102 3.34 -21.75 16.85
CA ALA A 102 2.32 -22.48 16.11
C ALA A 102 1.83 -23.65 16.96
N ASN A 103 0.54 -23.68 17.21
CA ASN A 103 -0.09 -24.86 17.78
C ASN A 103 -0.15 -25.92 16.67
N ARG A 104 0.13 -27.17 16.98
CA ARG A 104 0.10 -28.31 16.01
C ARG A 104 -1.23 -28.43 15.26
N THR A 105 -2.28 -27.81 15.74
CA THR A 105 -3.58 -27.70 15.08
C THR A 105 -3.79 -26.30 14.54
N MET A 106 -3.41 -26.09 13.27
CA MET A 106 -3.73 -24.85 12.55
C MET A 106 -5.25 -24.74 12.35
N CYS A 107 -5.84 -23.72 12.94
CA CYS A 107 -7.26 -23.40 12.79
C CYS A 107 -7.44 -22.16 11.90
N TRP A 108 -7.76 -22.37 10.65
CA TRP A 108 -7.86 -21.30 9.66
C TRP A 108 -8.84 -20.17 10.02
N PRO A 109 -10.04 -20.42 10.57
CA PRO A 109 -10.89 -19.34 11.06
C PRO A 109 -10.21 -18.45 12.11
N GLN A 110 -9.49 -19.06 13.08
CA GLN A 110 -8.76 -18.27 14.09
C GLN A 110 -7.61 -17.48 13.49
N ILE A 111 -6.90 -18.05 12.50
CA ILE A 111 -5.86 -17.32 11.75
C ILE A 111 -6.47 -16.11 11.05
N TYR A 112 -7.59 -16.29 10.35
CA TYR A 112 -8.32 -15.22 9.70
C TYR A 112 -8.71 -14.11 10.68
N ASP A 113 -9.30 -14.47 11.81
CA ASP A 113 -9.71 -13.52 12.86
C ASP A 113 -8.51 -12.74 13.40
N TYR A 114 -7.38 -13.43 13.63
CA TYR A 114 -6.14 -12.80 14.09
C TYR A 114 -5.58 -11.80 13.04
N VAL A 115 -5.48 -12.21 11.77
CA VAL A 115 -4.99 -11.33 10.69
C VAL A 115 -5.87 -10.11 10.55
N THR A 116 -7.19 -10.30 10.59
CA THR A 116 -8.18 -9.22 10.51
C THR A 116 -8.04 -8.23 11.68
N ALA A 117 -7.91 -8.73 12.90
CA ALA A 117 -7.69 -7.91 14.09
C ALA A 117 -6.35 -7.15 13.99
N TYR A 118 -5.29 -7.83 13.60
CA TYR A 118 -3.97 -7.22 13.40
C TYR A 118 -4.01 -6.13 12.34
N ALA A 119 -4.65 -6.40 11.19
CA ALA A 119 -4.82 -5.42 10.12
C ALA A 119 -5.63 -4.18 10.54
N ALA A 120 -6.56 -4.34 11.49
CA ALA A 120 -7.37 -3.24 11.99
C ALA A 120 -6.60 -2.32 12.98
N THR A 121 -5.54 -2.83 13.63
CA THR A 121 -4.78 -2.07 14.64
C THR A 121 -3.71 -1.16 14.07
N VAL A 122 -3.28 -1.40 12.83
CA VAL A 122 -2.17 -0.66 12.22
C VAL A 122 -2.68 0.48 11.35
N PRO A 123 -2.19 1.73 11.56
CA PRO A 123 -2.57 2.87 10.72
C PRO A 123 -2.26 2.67 9.24
N THR A 124 -3.09 3.24 8.37
CA THR A 124 -2.89 3.22 6.92
C THR A 124 -2.61 4.63 6.40
N VAL A 125 -1.49 4.79 5.66
CA VAL A 125 -1.12 6.03 5.02
C VAL A 125 -1.32 5.91 3.51
N LEU A 126 -2.25 6.71 2.96
CA LEU A 126 -2.51 6.83 1.53
C LEU A 126 -1.53 7.85 0.93
N CYS A 127 -0.44 7.38 0.34
CA CYS A 127 0.55 8.23 -0.29
C CYS A 127 0.11 8.62 -1.71
N ILE A 128 -0.24 9.89 -1.89
CA ILE A 128 -0.64 10.44 -3.18
C ILE A 128 0.61 11.04 -3.85
N VAL A 129 1.12 10.34 -4.86
CA VAL A 129 2.37 10.64 -5.56
C VAL A 129 2.08 11.08 -6.99
N GLY A 130 2.74 12.13 -7.46
CA GLY A 130 2.55 12.61 -8.84
C GLY A 130 3.21 13.97 -9.06
N GLU A 131 3.35 14.34 -10.31
CA GLU A 131 3.93 15.61 -10.73
C GLU A 131 3.07 16.80 -10.28
N SER A 132 3.62 17.98 -10.33
CA SER A 132 2.90 19.23 -10.06
C SER A 132 1.69 19.38 -11.01
N GLY A 133 0.55 19.80 -10.46
CA GLY A 133 -0.68 20.03 -11.24
C GLY A 133 -1.46 18.76 -11.59
N THR A 134 -1.14 17.60 -10.99
CA THR A 134 -1.90 16.35 -11.24
C THR A 134 -3.19 16.22 -10.42
N GLY A 135 -3.43 17.12 -9.44
CA GLY A 135 -4.64 17.09 -8.60
C GLY A 135 -4.46 16.42 -7.23
N LYS A 136 -3.22 16.21 -6.78
CA LYS A 136 -2.93 15.52 -5.50
C LYS A 136 -3.58 16.18 -4.28
N THR A 137 -3.43 17.50 -4.16
CA THR A 137 -3.98 18.27 -3.03
C THR A 137 -5.51 18.23 -3.04
N GLU A 138 -6.11 18.31 -4.23
CA GLU A 138 -7.56 18.18 -4.41
C GLU A 138 -8.05 16.78 -3.98
N ALA A 139 -7.33 15.73 -4.39
CA ALA A 139 -7.66 14.37 -3.99
C ALA A 139 -7.57 14.18 -2.45
N ALA A 140 -6.53 14.76 -1.82
CA ALA A 140 -6.39 14.70 -0.36
C ALA A 140 -7.50 15.47 0.36
N ALA A 141 -7.84 16.67 -0.13
CA ALA A 141 -8.93 17.48 0.43
C ALA A 141 -10.28 16.78 0.31
N TYR A 142 -10.56 16.15 -0.82
CA TYR A 142 -11.78 15.34 -1.01
C TYR A 142 -11.86 14.18 -0.01
N LEU A 143 -10.76 13.44 0.16
CA LEU A 143 -10.72 12.32 1.11
C LEU A 143 -10.89 12.78 2.57
N GLU A 144 -10.38 13.94 2.91
CA GLU A 144 -10.59 14.53 4.24
C GLU A 144 -12.04 14.96 4.44
N GLN A 145 -12.63 15.66 3.47
CA GLN A 145 -13.98 16.21 3.56
C GLN A 145 -15.05 15.10 3.57
N GLU A 146 -14.97 14.13 2.64
CA GLU A 146 -16.02 13.13 2.45
C GLU A 146 -15.87 11.92 3.37
N TYR A 147 -14.63 11.55 3.72
CA TYR A 147 -14.34 10.31 4.45
C TYR A 147 -13.68 10.54 5.80
N GLY A 148 -13.37 11.79 6.16
CA GLY A 148 -12.68 12.10 7.42
C GLY A 148 -11.27 11.50 7.48
N ILE A 149 -10.60 11.36 6.33
CA ILE A 149 -9.22 10.85 6.24
C ILE A 149 -8.28 12.07 6.18
N PRO A 150 -7.70 12.52 7.30
CA PRO A 150 -6.97 13.78 7.37
C PRO A 150 -5.68 13.73 6.53
N MET A 151 -5.30 14.90 6.01
CA MET A 151 -4.04 15.06 5.31
C MET A 151 -2.88 15.26 6.31
N LEU A 152 -1.85 14.42 6.18
CA LEU A 152 -0.61 14.55 6.93
C LEU A 152 0.18 15.77 6.43
N ARG A 153 0.53 16.67 7.35
CA ARG A 153 1.39 17.81 7.08
C ARG A 153 2.83 17.47 7.43
N SER A 154 3.70 17.45 6.43
CA SER A 154 5.13 17.25 6.70
C SER A 154 5.74 18.44 7.44
N CYS A 155 6.67 18.14 8.33
CA CYS A 155 7.54 19.14 8.95
C CYS A 155 8.60 19.58 7.95
N THR A 156 8.95 20.88 7.94
CA THR A 156 10.02 21.41 7.09
C THR A 156 10.71 22.60 7.76
N ASP A 157 12.01 22.73 7.52
CA ASP A 157 12.77 23.93 7.92
C ASP A 157 12.75 25.03 6.83
N ARG A 158 12.00 24.83 5.77
CA ARG A 158 11.73 25.85 4.76
C ARG A 158 10.83 26.96 5.34
N PRO A 159 11.13 28.23 5.10
CA PRO A 159 10.20 29.28 5.43
C PRO A 159 8.91 29.19 4.57
N PRO A 160 7.74 29.57 5.10
CA PRO A 160 6.51 29.62 4.32
C PRO A 160 6.65 30.60 3.15
N ARG A 161 6.05 30.26 2.01
CA ARG A 161 6.05 31.10 0.79
C ARG A 161 5.05 32.25 0.87
N SER A 162 4.01 32.07 1.69
CA SER A 162 3.01 33.08 2.01
C SER A 162 2.58 32.92 3.47
N PRO A 163 2.03 33.98 4.11
CA PRO A 163 1.54 33.92 5.49
C PRO A 163 0.48 32.84 5.73
N ASP A 164 -0.31 32.52 4.71
CA ASP A 164 -1.45 31.58 4.77
C ASP A 164 -1.10 30.18 4.22
N GLU A 165 0.19 29.88 4.00
CA GLU A 165 0.60 28.54 3.53
C GLU A 165 0.43 27.53 4.65
N ASP A 166 -0.48 26.58 4.49
CA ASP A 166 -0.83 25.58 5.54
C ASP A 166 -0.46 24.13 5.21
N GLY A 167 0.14 23.89 4.03
CA GLY A 167 0.50 22.54 3.55
C GLY A 167 1.61 21.84 4.34
N HIS A 168 2.31 22.54 5.25
CA HIS A 168 3.42 22.04 6.04
C HIS A 168 3.39 22.60 7.47
N THR A 169 4.06 21.89 8.38
CA THR A 169 4.45 22.42 9.69
C THR A 169 5.83 23.07 9.53
N PHE A 170 5.86 24.39 9.51
CA PHE A 170 7.09 25.17 9.35
C PHE A 170 7.84 25.28 10.67
N LEU A 171 9.10 24.88 10.68
CA LEU A 171 9.96 24.82 11.85
C LEU A 171 11.26 25.57 11.60
N THR A 172 11.89 26.04 12.66
CA THR A 172 13.29 26.47 12.58
C THR A 172 14.21 25.26 12.35
N PRO A 173 15.43 25.44 11.82
CA PRO A 173 16.38 24.35 11.69
C PRO A 173 16.63 23.59 13.01
N ALA A 174 16.69 24.30 14.13
CA ALA A 174 16.91 23.72 15.47
C ALA A 174 15.71 22.86 15.92
N GLU A 175 14.48 23.33 15.70
CA GLU A 175 13.26 22.57 15.99
C GLU A 175 13.15 21.35 15.10
N PHE A 176 13.53 21.45 13.82
CA PHE A 176 13.56 20.32 12.90
C PHE A 176 14.59 19.26 13.37
N ASP A 177 15.78 19.69 13.80
CA ASP A 177 16.81 18.78 14.30
C ASP A 177 16.35 18.05 15.57
N ALA A 178 15.56 18.72 16.41
CA ALA A 178 15.04 18.17 17.67
C ALA A 178 13.95 17.08 17.50
N ILE A 179 13.41 16.86 16.29
CA ILE A 179 12.46 15.76 16.03
C ILE A 179 13.18 14.42 16.23
N PRO A 180 12.76 13.57 17.20
CA PRO A 180 13.52 12.37 17.57
C PRO A 180 13.39 11.23 16.53
N ASP A 181 12.20 11.03 15.98
CA ASP A 181 11.91 9.97 14.98
C ASP A 181 11.36 10.64 13.72
N LYS A 182 12.22 10.76 12.71
CA LYS A 182 11.89 11.35 11.41
C LYS A 182 11.61 10.25 10.41
N ILE A 183 10.38 10.17 9.91
CA ILE A 183 9.99 9.26 8.84
C ILE A 183 9.73 10.01 7.54
N ALA A 184 9.83 9.31 6.40
CA ALA A 184 9.72 9.90 5.06
C ALA A 184 10.67 11.10 4.84
N TYR A 185 11.86 11.07 5.45
CA TYR A 185 12.83 12.14 5.34
C TYR A 185 13.27 12.35 3.90
N THR A 186 13.23 13.63 3.45
CA THR A 186 13.74 14.04 2.13
C THR A 186 14.38 15.41 2.20
N GLU A 187 15.28 15.67 1.25
CA GLU A 187 15.85 17.01 1.03
C GLU A 187 15.40 17.53 -0.33
N PHE A 188 14.92 18.76 -0.36
CA PHE A 188 14.42 19.38 -1.58
C PHE A 188 14.62 20.87 -1.60
N GLY A 189 15.25 21.38 -2.66
CA GLY A 189 15.49 22.81 -2.83
C GLY A 189 16.36 23.42 -1.73
N GLY A 190 17.25 22.63 -1.10
CA GLY A 190 18.08 23.06 0.02
C GLY A 190 17.36 23.05 1.38
N TYR A 191 16.16 22.50 1.45
CA TYR A 191 15.38 22.36 2.68
C TYR A 191 15.05 20.91 2.97
N ARG A 192 14.78 20.62 4.25
CA ARG A 192 14.51 19.28 4.76
C ARG A 192 13.01 19.12 5.02
N TYR A 193 12.54 17.89 4.79
CA TYR A 193 11.15 17.50 5.01
C TYR A 193 11.11 16.14 5.71
N CYS A 194 10.20 15.99 6.65
CA CYS A 194 9.91 14.70 7.27
C CYS A 194 8.48 14.66 7.85
N CYS A 195 8.05 13.52 8.30
CA CYS A 195 6.85 13.37 9.11
C CYS A 195 7.22 12.83 10.50
N ARG A 196 6.34 13.07 11.46
CA ARG A 196 6.44 12.47 12.81
C ARG A 196 5.49 11.28 12.89
N PRO A 197 5.88 10.15 13.47
CA PRO A 197 5.00 9.00 13.68
C PRO A 197 3.69 9.35 14.38
N ASP A 198 3.74 10.23 15.37
CA ASP A 198 2.58 10.63 16.20
C ASP A 198 1.50 11.42 15.42
N ASP A 199 1.87 12.00 14.27
CA ASP A 199 0.94 12.72 13.40
C ASP A 199 0.11 11.77 12.53
N ILE A 200 0.49 10.49 12.41
CA ILE A 200 -0.23 9.49 11.64
C ILE A 200 -1.46 9.00 12.41
N LYS A 201 -2.64 9.26 11.84
CA LYS A 201 -3.93 8.79 12.38
C LYS A 201 -4.24 7.39 11.83
N PRO A 202 -5.27 6.68 12.33
CA PRO A 202 -5.64 5.34 11.86
C PRO A 202 -5.81 5.24 10.33
N ARG A 203 -6.25 6.34 9.71
CA ARG A 203 -6.26 6.54 8.26
C ARG A 203 -5.75 7.95 7.99
N THR A 204 -4.81 8.09 7.07
CA THR A 204 -4.17 9.38 6.80
C THR A 204 -3.84 9.46 5.31
N THR A 205 -4.05 10.60 4.68
CA THR A 205 -3.52 10.89 3.35
C THR A 205 -2.18 11.61 3.48
N TYR A 206 -1.27 11.36 2.55
CA TYR A 206 0.00 12.07 2.47
C TYR A 206 0.33 12.43 1.03
N VAL A 207 0.34 13.72 0.72
CA VAL A 207 0.80 14.23 -0.58
C VAL A 207 2.32 14.33 -0.52
N VAL A 208 2.99 13.49 -1.28
CA VAL A 208 4.44 13.29 -1.13
C VAL A 208 5.14 13.16 -2.49
N THR A 209 6.43 13.44 -2.52
CA THR A 209 7.32 13.14 -3.66
C THR A 209 7.57 11.63 -3.75
N GLU A 210 8.08 11.18 -4.90
CA GLU A 210 8.42 9.75 -5.08
C GLU A 210 9.47 9.30 -4.06
N ASP A 211 10.54 10.09 -3.86
CA ASP A 211 11.58 9.81 -2.85
C ASP A 211 11.00 9.69 -1.43
N GLY A 212 10.07 10.60 -1.08
CA GLY A 212 9.41 10.57 0.23
C GLY A 212 8.49 9.36 0.39
N TYR A 213 7.85 8.90 -0.69
CA TYR A 213 7.08 7.67 -0.69
C TYR A 213 7.97 6.45 -0.45
N GLU A 214 9.10 6.33 -1.18
CA GLU A 214 10.05 5.23 -0.99
C GLU A 214 10.61 5.21 0.44
N ASN A 215 11.00 6.38 0.96
CA ASN A 215 11.51 6.49 2.32
C ASN A 215 10.44 6.11 3.34
N LEU A 216 9.18 6.57 3.19
CA LEU A 216 8.10 6.16 4.09
C LEU A 216 7.85 4.65 4.04
N VAL A 217 7.93 4.02 2.87
CA VAL A 217 7.78 2.56 2.76
C VAL A 217 8.88 1.83 3.51
N ARG A 218 10.14 2.34 3.47
CA ARG A 218 11.27 1.76 4.23
C ARG A 218 11.11 1.99 5.74
N ASP A 219 10.71 3.21 6.12
CA ASP A 219 10.57 3.61 7.53
C ASP A 219 9.33 3.00 8.20
N ALA A 220 8.36 2.53 7.40
CA ALA A 220 7.12 1.97 7.93
C ALA A 220 7.36 0.79 8.88
N ASP A 221 8.30 -0.11 8.54
CA ASP A 221 8.77 -1.23 9.37
C ASP A 221 7.64 -1.95 10.14
N GLY A 222 6.52 -2.22 9.46
CA GLY A 222 5.33 -2.82 10.06
C GLY A 222 4.49 -1.90 10.97
N ARG A 223 4.95 -0.69 11.29
CA ARG A 223 4.20 0.31 12.09
C ARG A 223 3.01 0.90 11.33
N TYR A 224 3.13 0.99 10.02
CA TYR A 224 2.11 1.57 9.14
C TYR A 224 1.93 0.71 7.89
N THR A 225 0.74 0.79 7.31
CA THR A 225 0.53 0.38 5.92
C THR A 225 0.69 1.58 5.02
N VAL A 226 1.59 1.48 4.07
CA VAL A 226 1.78 2.51 3.06
C VAL A 226 1.12 2.05 1.76
N VAL A 227 0.12 2.80 1.31
CA VAL A 227 -0.60 2.55 0.05
C VAL A 227 -0.23 3.63 -0.94
N GLY A 228 0.54 3.27 -1.97
CA GLY A 228 0.93 4.18 -3.03
C GLY A 228 -0.21 4.39 -4.03
N ILE A 229 -0.54 5.66 -4.29
CA ILE A 229 -1.51 6.12 -5.28
C ILE A 229 -0.76 7.03 -6.25
N ARG A 230 -0.49 6.54 -7.47
CA ARG A 230 0.16 7.35 -8.50
C ARG A 230 -0.87 8.17 -9.24
N MET A 231 -0.77 9.49 -9.17
CA MET A 231 -1.59 10.40 -9.98
C MET A 231 -0.81 10.88 -11.20
N ARG A 232 -1.39 10.75 -12.38
CA ARG A 232 -0.85 11.21 -13.66
C ARG A 232 -1.81 12.18 -14.32
N ARG A 233 -1.28 13.19 -14.97
CA ARG A 233 -2.04 14.13 -15.80
C ARG A 233 -1.21 14.54 -17.01
N PRO A 234 -1.77 14.55 -18.23
CA PRO A 234 -1.04 15.01 -19.41
C PRO A 234 -0.48 16.41 -19.17
N PRO A 235 0.77 16.71 -19.57
CA PRO A 235 1.38 18.03 -19.38
C PRO A 235 0.52 19.17 -19.94
N THR A 236 -0.17 18.94 -21.07
CA THR A 236 -1.06 19.91 -21.72
C THR A 236 -2.29 20.29 -20.90
N LEU A 237 -2.64 19.51 -19.90
CA LEU A 237 -3.77 19.76 -18.99
C LEU A 237 -3.32 20.28 -17.61
N ARG A 238 -2.01 20.40 -17.36
CA ARG A 238 -1.48 20.89 -16.08
C ARG A 238 -1.46 22.42 -16.08
N VAL A 239 -2.15 23.02 -15.14
CA VAL A 239 -2.15 24.47 -14.95
C VAL A 239 -1.13 24.80 -13.85
N VAL A 240 0.14 24.77 -14.21
CA VAL A 240 1.27 25.09 -13.33
C VAL A 240 2.36 25.84 -14.13
N PRO A 241 3.20 26.66 -13.47
CA PRO A 241 4.35 27.30 -14.11
C PRO A 241 5.27 26.28 -14.80
N GLN A 242 5.85 26.65 -15.95
CA GLN A 242 6.69 25.77 -16.77
C GLN A 242 7.91 25.23 -16.01
N ASP A 243 8.53 26.07 -15.17
CA ASP A 243 9.66 25.65 -14.32
C ASP A 243 9.34 24.48 -13.41
N ARG A 244 8.07 24.32 -13.00
CA ARG A 244 7.63 23.15 -12.22
C ARG A 244 7.47 21.90 -13.08
N ILE A 245 7.02 22.05 -14.32
CA ILE A 245 6.93 20.93 -15.26
C ILE A 245 8.33 20.40 -15.58
N ASP A 246 9.25 21.31 -15.90
CA ASP A 246 10.63 20.97 -16.24
C ASP A 246 11.36 20.30 -15.06
N ARG A 247 11.16 20.83 -13.85
CA ARG A 247 11.72 20.26 -12.62
C ARG A 247 11.22 18.85 -12.34
N ASP A 248 9.96 18.57 -12.66
CA ASP A 248 9.32 17.29 -12.36
C ASP A 248 9.60 16.24 -13.46
N ALA A 249 10.15 16.61 -14.63
CA ALA A 249 10.27 15.76 -15.82
C ALA A 249 11.03 14.44 -15.58
N ASP A 250 12.09 14.46 -14.77
CA ASP A 250 12.98 13.31 -14.52
C ASP A 250 12.84 12.72 -13.10
N ARG A 251 11.83 13.16 -12.33
CA ARG A 251 11.74 12.83 -10.91
C ARG A 251 10.84 11.67 -10.55
N PHE A 252 10.05 11.19 -11.49
CA PHE A 252 9.08 10.13 -11.27
C PHE A 252 9.44 8.92 -12.11
N THR A 253 10.31 8.09 -11.58
CA THR A 253 10.96 6.98 -12.28
C THR A 253 10.44 5.62 -11.85
N LEU A 254 9.74 5.54 -10.72
CA LEU A 254 9.19 4.27 -10.25
C LEU A 254 8.15 3.73 -11.24
N PRO A 255 8.24 2.46 -11.61
CA PRO A 255 7.25 1.82 -12.46
C PRO A 255 5.89 1.73 -11.76
N ALA A 256 4.83 1.65 -12.56
CA ALA A 256 3.45 1.59 -12.07
C ALA A 256 3.21 0.47 -11.06
N VAL A 257 3.94 -0.64 -11.16
CA VAL A 257 3.85 -1.79 -10.24
C VAL A 257 4.20 -1.45 -8.79
N CYS A 258 4.95 -0.37 -8.55
CA CYS A 258 5.29 0.10 -7.20
C CYS A 258 4.10 0.79 -6.49
N TYR A 259 3.02 1.06 -7.20
CA TYR A 259 1.82 1.70 -6.65
C TYR A 259 0.64 0.74 -6.64
N ARG A 260 -0.14 0.77 -5.56
CA ARG A 260 -1.38 -0.01 -5.46
C ARG A 260 -2.42 0.47 -6.47
N TYR A 261 -2.48 1.79 -6.71
CA TYR A 261 -3.42 2.43 -7.62
C TYR A 261 -2.72 3.43 -8.52
N VAL A 262 -3.19 3.52 -9.77
CA VAL A 262 -2.78 4.56 -10.73
C VAL A 262 -4.04 5.27 -11.20
N ILE A 263 -4.09 6.59 -11.00
CA ILE A 263 -5.19 7.45 -11.43
C ILE A 263 -4.72 8.31 -12.58
N GLU A 264 -5.28 8.11 -13.76
CA GLU A 264 -5.04 8.93 -14.95
C GLU A 264 -6.02 10.11 -14.98
N ASN A 265 -5.67 11.21 -14.32
CA ASN A 265 -6.49 12.40 -14.25
C ASN A 265 -6.43 13.18 -15.58
N ARG A 266 -7.29 12.79 -16.54
CA ARG A 266 -7.39 13.42 -17.89
C ARG A 266 -8.58 14.36 -18.01
N TRP A 267 -9.30 14.58 -16.94
CA TRP A 267 -10.58 15.28 -16.94
C TRP A 267 -10.40 16.77 -16.66
N THR A 268 -11.34 17.56 -17.18
CA THR A 268 -11.48 18.99 -16.86
C THR A 268 -12.32 19.19 -15.60
N ASP A 269 -13.23 18.26 -15.34
CA ASP A 269 -14.11 18.23 -14.19
C ASP A 269 -13.53 17.35 -13.07
N LEU A 270 -13.96 17.60 -11.84
CA LEU A 270 -13.48 16.86 -10.66
C LEU A 270 -14.26 15.56 -10.40
N ASP A 271 -15.51 15.47 -10.83
CA ASP A 271 -16.38 14.31 -10.57
C ASP A 271 -15.74 12.96 -10.92
N PRO A 272 -15.10 12.77 -12.10
CA PRO A 272 -14.45 11.49 -12.39
C PRO A 272 -13.26 11.18 -11.48
N LEU A 273 -12.56 12.21 -10.97
CA LEU A 273 -11.51 12.02 -9.98
C LEU A 273 -12.11 11.53 -8.66
N TYR A 274 -13.19 12.16 -8.22
CA TYR A 274 -13.91 11.77 -7.00
C TYR A 274 -14.48 10.35 -7.09
N ASP A 275 -15.04 9.96 -8.24
CA ASP A 275 -15.49 8.57 -8.47
C ASP A 275 -14.36 7.55 -8.34
N CYS A 276 -13.14 7.89 -8.81
CA CYS A 276 -11.96 7.05 -8.62
C CYS A 276 -11.60 6.91 -7.13
N LEU A 277 -11.64 8.03 -6.39
CA LEU A 277 -11.31 8.04 -4.96
C LEU A 277 -12.35 7.29 -4.14
N ASP A 278 -13.64 7.42 -4.46
CA ASP A 278 -14.72 6.64 -3.84
C ASP A 278 -14.49 5.13 -4.03
N THR A 279 -14.18 4.72 -5.26
CA THR A 279 -13.86 3.32 -5.58
C THR A 279 -12.65 2.83 -4.77
N LEU A 280 -11.60 3.65 -4.67
CA LEU A 280 -10.40 3.33 -3.90
C LEU A 280 -10.70 3.16 -2.41
N VAL A 281 -11.52 4.05 -1.83
CA VAL A 281 -11.88 3.98 -0.40
C VAL A 281 -12.71 2.74 -0.12
N VAL A 282 -13.65 2.39 -1.02
CA VAL A 282 -14.44 1.15 -0.91
C VAL A 282 -13.54 -0.07 -0.98
N ASP A 283 -12.63 -0.13 -1.95
CA ASP A 283 -11.69 -1.26 -2.12
C ASP A 283 -10.78 -1.44 -0.89
N LEU A 284 -10.28 -0.33 -0.33
CA LEU A 284 -9.34 -0.39 0.80
C LEU A 284 -9.98 -0.58 2.17
N PHE A 285 -11.15 0.03 2.37
CA PHE A 285 -11.72 0.14 3.72
C PHE A 285 -13.12 -0.44 3.85
N HIS A 286 -13.67 -1.00 2.77
CA HIS A 286 -15.04 -1.55 2.72
C HIS A 286 -16.10 -0.56 3.27
N LEU A 287 -15.93 0.73 2.94
CA LEU A 287 -16.83 1.78 3.39
C LEU A 287 -17.99 1.96 2.41
N ASP A 288 -19.08 1.26 2.65
CA ASP A 288 -20.30 1.23 1.79
C ASP A 288 -21.09 2.54 1.70
N ARG A 289 -20.62 3.65 2.23
CA ARG A 289 -21.45 4.85 2.45
C ARG A 289 -22.01 5.51 1.19
N HIS A 290 -21.46 5.26 -0.01
CA HIS A 290 -21.87 5.94 -1.24
C HIS A 290 -22.23 5.03 -2.42
N LEU A 291 -22.06 3.72 -2.31
CA LEU A 291 -22.30 2.79 -3.43
C LEU A 291 -23.75 2.74 -3.93
N GLN A 292 -24.74 2.98 -3.09
CA GLN A 292 -26.16 2.97 -3.51
C GLN A 292 -26.52 4.14 -4.42
N TRP A 293 -25.69 5.21 -4.42
CA TRP A 293 -25.98 6.42 -5.20
C TRP A 293 -25.24 6.50 -6.54
N ARG A 294 -24.14 5.73 -6.70
CA ARG A 294 -23.26 5.82 -7.88
C ARG A 294 -23.10 4.49 -8.65
N ALA A 295 -23.94 3.52 -8.41
CA ALA A 295 -23.87 2.17 -9.02
C ALA A 295 -23.83 2.14 -10.55
N ASP A 296 -24.24 3.23 -11.23
CA ASP A 296 -24.35 3.30 -12.69
C ASP A 296 -23.20 4.06 -13.37
N ARG A 297 -22.14 4.48 -12.63
CA ARG A 297 -21.04 5.22 -13.22
C ARG A 297 -19.85 4.32 -13.57
N PRO A 298 -19.22 4.50 -14.75
CA PRO A 298 -18.05 3.73 -15.14
C PRO A 298 -16.87 4.06 -14.20
N THR A 299 -16.24 3.03 -13.65
CA THR A 299 -15.01 3.18 -12.86
C THR A 299 -13.81 3.44 -13.76
N HIS A 300 -13.10 4.53 -13.52
CA HIS A 300 -11.88 4.92 -14.23
C HIS A 300 -10.60 4.56 -13.45
N LEU A 301 -10.75 3.81 -12.35
CA LEU A 301 -9.65 3.38 -11.52
C LEU A 301 -8.91 2.19 -12.17
N ILE A 302 -7.62 2.34 -12.38
CA ILE A 302 -6.75 1.24 -12.80
C ILE A 302 -6.04 0.73 -11.54
N SER A 303 -6.45 -0.45 -11.08
CA SER A 303 -5.71 -1.16 -10.03
C SER A 303 -4.52 -1.86 -10.67
N VAL A 304 -3.32 -1.57 -10.20
CA VAL A 304 -2.11 -2.32 -10.55
C VAL A 304 -2.04 -3.51 -9.59
N ARG A 305 -2.36 -4.69 -10.10
CA ARG A 305 -2.33 -5.96 -9.34
C ARG A 305 -0.95 -6.56 -9.31
#